data_8f483b1e4d41d3acf4d4831758c3d805
#
_entry.id   8f483b1e4d41d3acf4d4831758c3d805
#
_cell.length_a   1.000
_cell.length_b   1.000
_cell.length_c   1.000
_cell.angle_alpha   90.00
_cell.angle_beta   90.00
_cell.angle_gamma   90.00
#
_symmetry.space_group_name_H-M   'P 1'
#
loop_
_entity.id
_entity.type
_entity.pdbx_description
1 polymer ?
#
loop_
_entity_poly.entity_id
_entity_poly.type
_entity_poly.pdbx_seq_one_letter_code
_entity_poly.pdbx_strand_id
1 'polypeptide(L)'
;DEPARAAILRRCLRERPTERVDPGRIAARTDGCSGADLVHLVDVAVEHALADSIRSGSARPVTQRDLERARKEISPSTRSWFVTAHNYALYANEDGTYDDLLAYIRANKLL
;
A
#
# COMPACT_ATOMS: atom_id res chain seq x y z
N ASP A 1 -0.03 10.14 5.33
CA ASP A 1 -0.84 10.98 4.46
C ASP A 1 -0.45 10.79 2.98
N GLU A 2 -1.23 11.31 2.07
CA GLU A 2 -1.01 11.13 0.64
C GLU A 2 0.32 11.74 0.15
N PRO A 3 0.68 12.99 0.48
CA PRO A 3 1.97 13.54 0.09
C PRO A 3 3.16 12.73 0.62
N ALA A 4 3.07 12.22 1.83
CA ALA A 4 4.12 11.38 2.40
C ALA A 4 4.21 10.04 1.66
N ARG A 5 3.08 9.44 1.32
CA ARG A 5 3.07 8.20 0.53
C ARG A 5 3.68 8.42 -0.85
N ALA A 6 3.35 9.53 -1.51
CA ALA A 6 3.96 9.86 -2.80
C ALA A 6 5.47 10.03 -2.70
N ALA A 7 5.96 10.66 -1.63
CA ALA A 7 7.40 10.83 -1.38
C ALA A 7 8.11 9.49 -1.20
N ILE A 8 7.51 8.57 -0.46
CA ILE A 8 8.05 7.22 -0.27
C ILE A 8 8.12 6.47 -1.60
N LEU A 9 7.06 6.53 -2.40
CA LEU A 9 7.02 5.87 -3.71
C LEU A 9 8.09 6.45 -4.65
N ARG A 10 8.25 7.77 -4.70
CA ARG A 10 9.29 8.41 -5.51
C ARG A 10 10.67 7.94 -5.09
N ARG A 11 10.92 7.86 -3.79
CA ARG A 11 12.18 7.40 -3.26
C ARG A 11 12.47 5.95 -3.66
N CYS A 12 11.49 5.07 -3.56
CA CYS A 12 11.62 3.66 -3.94
C CYS A 12 11.88 3.50 -5.44
N LEU A 13 11.30 4.36 -6.26
CA LEU A 13 11.43 4.29 -7.73
C LEU A 13 12.70 4.96 -8.26
N ARG A 14 13.36 5.78 -7.44
CA ARG A 14 14.49 6.62 -7.88
C ARG A 14 15.63 5.82 -8.48
N GLU A 15 15.92 4.66 -7.93
CA GLU A 15 17.07 3.82 -8.36
C GLU A 15 16.64 2.72 -9.33
N ARG A 16 15.42 2.77 -9.83
CA ARG A 16 14.88 1.75 -10.73
C ARG A 16 14.60 2.34 -12.10
N PRO A 17 14.85 1.58 -13.20
CA PRO A 17 14.43 2.04 -14.51
C PRO A 17 12.90 2.18 -14.57
N THR A 18 12.42 3.35 -14.87
CA THR A 18 10.98 3.64 -14.94
C THR A 18 10.65 4.37 -16.22
N GLU A 19 9.41 4.22 -16.70
CA GLU A 19 8.91 4.91 -17.88
C GLU A 19 7.53 5.48 -17.57
N ARG A 20 7.42 6.81 -17.60
CA ARG A 20 6.16 7.55 -17.45
C ARG A 20 5.37 7.18 -16.21
N VAL A 21 6.05 6.98 -15.09
CA VAL A 21 5.39 6.66 -13.82
C VAL A 21 4.88 7.92 -13.14
N ASP A 22 3.74 7.81 -12.49
CA ASP A 22 3.13 8.88 -11.69
C ASP A 22 2.89 8.36 -10.26
N PRO A 23 3.85 8.54 -9.35
CA PRO A 23 3.71 8.09 -7.96
C PRO A 23 2.52 8.75 -7.24
N GLY A 24 2.17 9.97 -7.60
CA GLY A 24 1.04 10.69 -6.99
C GLY A 24 -0.28 9.97 -7.21
N ARG A 25 -0.49 9.39 -8.37
CA ARG A 25 -1.71 8.61 -8.66
C ARG A 25 -1.78 7.34 -7.84
N ILE A 26 -0.66 6.71 -7.60
CA ILE A 26 -0.60 5.52 -6.72
C ILE A 26 -0.85 5.93 -5.28
N ALA A 27 -0.24 7.04 -4.84
CA ALA A 27 -0.43 7.55 -3.48
C ALA A 27 -1.90 7.86 -3.17
N ALA A 28 -2.64 8.40 -4.15
CA ALA A 28 -4.06 8.69 -3.99
C ALA A 28 -4.91 7.44 -3.74
N ARG A 29 -4.41 6.26 -4.12
CA ARG A 29 -5.15 5.00 -4.04
C ARG A 29 -4.57 4.00 -3.03
N THR A 30 -3.64 4.45 -2.21
CA THR A 30 -2.98 3.58 -1.22
C THR A 30 -3.24 4.04 0.21
N ASP A 31 -4.43 4.59 0.45
CA ASP A 31 -4.84 4.98 1.80
C ASP A 31 -4.78 3.77 2.73
N GLY A 32 -4.26 3.97 3.93
CA GLY A 32 -4.07 2.90 4.90
C GLY A 32 -2.80 2.07 4.72
N CYS A 33 -2.04 2.27 3.64
CA CYS A 33 -0.77 1.59 3.46
C CYS A 33 0.32 2.19 4.34
N SER A 34 1.12 1.33 4.96
CA SER A 34 2.34 1.72 5.69
C SER A 34 3.49 1.98 4.71
N GLY A 35 4.60 2.54 5.22
CA GLY A 35 5.81 2.67 4.42
C GLY A 35 6.30 1.33 3.88
N ALA A 36 6.25 0.28 4.71
CA ALA A 36 6.63 -1.06 4.29
C ALA A 36 5.72 -1.61 3.19
N ASP A 37 4.42 -1.33 3.26
CA ASP A 37 3.47 -1.73 2.21
C ASP A 37 3.82 -1.08 0.87
N LEU A 38 4.21 0.20 0.89
CA LEU A 38 4.57 0.94 -0.31
C LEU A 38 5.87 0.43 -0.92
N VAL A 39 6.85 0.09 -0.09
CA VAL A 39 8.09 -0.56 -0.55
C VAL A 39 7.77 -1.90 -1.20
N HIS A 40 6.91 -2.69 -0.59
CA HIS A 40 6.47 -3.97 -1.13
C HIS A 40 5.74 -3.81 -2.46
N LEU A 41 4.87 -2.79 -2.57
CA LEU A 41 4.17 -2.47 -3.81
C LEU A 41 5.16 -2.25 -4.97
N VAL A 42 6.19 -1.43 -4.74
CA VAL A 42 7.21 -1.16 -5.74
C VAL A 42 7.97 -2.44 -6.10
N ASP A 43 8.30 -3.27 -5.11
CA ASP A 43 8.98 -4.54 -5.35
C ASP A 43 8.13 -5.48 -6.23
N VAL A 44 6.83 -5.55 -5.98
CA VAL A 44 5.91 -6.35 -6.80
C VAL A 44 5.85 -5.80 -8.24
N ALA A 45 5.79 -4.47 -8.39
CA ALA A 45 5.80 -3.85 -9.72
C ALA A 45 7.09 -4.18 -10.49
N VAL A 46 8.23 -4.15 -9.81
CA VAL A 46 9.53 -4.54 -10.40
C VAL A 46 9.53 -6.01 -10.80
N GLU A 47 8.95 -6.89 -10.00
CA GLU A 47 8.82 -8.30 -10.32
C GLU A 47 8.00 -8.52 -11.60
N HIS A 48 6.93 -7.75 -11.81
CA HIS A 48 6.14 -7.82 -13.03
C HIS A 48 6.97 -7.39 -14.25
N ALA A 49 7.73 -6.30 -14.14
CA ALA A 49 8.61 -5.84 -15.21
C ALA A 49 9.69 -6.86 -15.52
N LEU A 50 10.26 -7.47 -14.48
CA LEU A 50 11.30 -8.50 -14.65
C LEU A 50 10.73 -9.76 -15.30
N ALA A 51 9.57 -10.22 -14.87
CA ALA A 51 8.93 -11.41 -15.46
C ALA A 51 8.65 -11.21 -16.95
N ASP A 52 8.13 -10.04 -17.34
CA ASP A 52 7.91 -9.71 -18.74
C ASP A 52 9.22 -9.64 -19.53
N SER A 53 10.27 -9.07 -18.93
CA SER A 53 11.59 -8.97 -19.56
C SER A 53 12.19 -10.35 -19.84
N ILE A 54 12.05 -11.26 -18.89
CA ILE A 54 12.52 -12.64 -19.05
C ILE A 54 11.71 -13.35 -20.14
N ARG A 55 10.40 -13.20 -20.14
CA ARG A 55 9.51 -13.86 -21.10
C ARG A 55 9.75 -13.39 -22.53
N SER A 56 9.93 -12.08 -22.72
CA SER A 56 10.14 -11.50 -24.05
C SER A 56 11.58 -11.56 -24.53
N GLY A 57 12.54 -11.80 -23.64
CA GLY A 57 13.97 -11.73 -23.93
C GLY A 57 14.50 -10.31 -24.07
N SER A 58 13.72 -9.29 -23.71
CA SER A 58 14.07 -7.87 -23.84
C SER A 58 13.75 -7.13 -22.55
N ALA A 59 14.75 -6.49 -21.96
CA ALA A 59 14.56 -5.71 -20.74
C ALA A 59 13.62 -4.53 -20.98
N ARG A 60 12.68 -4.34 -20.05
CA ARG A 60 11.82 -3.15 -20.07
C ARG A 60 11.77 -2.49 -18.69
N PRO A 61 11.55 -1.16 -18.65
CA PRO A 61 11.42 -0.45 -17.38
C PRO A 61 10.08 -0.72 -16.71
N VAL A 62 9.97 -0.33 -15.43
CA VAL A 62 8.71 -0.32 -14.69
C VAL A 62 7.81 0.76 -15.26
N THR A 63 6.54 0.43 -15.51
CA THR A 63 5.54 1.33 -16.04
C THR A 63 4.47 1.62 -14.99
N GLN A 64 3.63 2.63 -15.26
CA GLN A 64 2.47 2.92 -14.41
C GLN A 64 1.54 1.73 -14.30
N ARG A 65 1.39 0.95 -15.36
CA ARG A 65 0.57 -0.27 -15.37
C ARG A 65 1.08 -1.30 -14.37
N ASP A 66 2.39 -1.46 -14.25
CA ASP A 66 2.99 -2.36 -13.26
C ASP A 66 2.65 -1.91 -11.84
N LEU A 67 2.73 -0.60 -11.58
CA LEU A 67 2.39 -0.03 -10.28
C LEU A 67 0.91 -0.19 -9.95
N GLU A 68 0.03 0.05 -10.91
CA GLU A 68 -1.41 -0.13 -10.71
C GLU A 68 -1.78 -1.58 -10.45
N ARG A 69 -1.16 -2.51 -11.17
CA ARG A 69 -1.34 -3.95 -10.96
C ARG A 69 -0.85 -4.36 -9.58
N ALA A 70 0.32 -3.91 -9.18
CA ALA A 70 0.89 -4.20 -7.87
C ALA A 70 -0.02 -3.66 -6.76
N ARG A 71 -0.55 -2.45 -6.91
CA ARG A 71 -1.48 -1.86 -5.95
C ARG A 71 -2.70 -2.75 -5.71
N LYS A 72 -3.23 -3.35 -6.74
CA LYS A 72 -4.39 -4.24 -6.64
C LYS A 72 -4.06 -5.57 -5.95
N GLU A 73 -2.81 -6.00 -6.05
CA GLU A 73 -2.37 -7.29 -5.50
C GLU A 73 -1.99 -7.23 -4.03
N ILE A 74 -1.66 -6.05 -3.51
CA ILE A 74 -1.29 -5.91 -2.10
C ILE A 74 -2.49 -5.49 -1.25
N SER A 75 -2.40 -5.80 0.06
CA SER A 75 -3.38 -5.34 1.05
C SER A 75 -2.67 -4.49 2.10
N PRO A 76 -3.27 -3.37 2.56
CA PRO A 76 -2.67 -2.56 3.61
C PRO A 76 -2.46 -3.39 4.88
N SER A 77 -1.24 -3.43 5.40
CA SER A 77 -0.92 -4.17 6.63
C SER A 77 -1.65 -3.61 7.85
N THR A 78 -1.88 -2.30 7.86
CA THR A 78 -2.62 -1.62 8.93
C THR A 78 -4.06 -2.10 9.05
N ARG A 79 -4.66 -2.58 7.96
CA ARG A 79 -6.03 -3.11 8.00
C ARG A 79 -6.14 -4.34 8.89
N SER A 80 -5.20 -5.26 8.79
CA SER A 80 -5.17 -6.46 9.64
C SER A 80 -5.05 -6.08 11.11
N TRP A 81 -4.20 -5.09 11.41
CA TRP A 81 -4.07 -4.59 12.77
C TRP A 81 -5.39 -4.00 13.29
N PHE A 82 -6.08 -3.18 12.47
CA PHE A 82 -7.36 -2.60 12.88
C PHE A 82 -8.45 -3.64 13.06
N VAL A 83 -8.49 -4.69 12.26
CA VAL A 83 -9.43 -5.80 12.45
C VAL A 83 -9.19 -6.46 13.81
N THR A 84 -7.95 -6.79 14.13
CA THR A 84 -7.59 -7.39 15.41
C THR A 84 -7.92 -6.46 16.58
N ALA A 85 -7.57 -5.17 16.47
CA ALA A 85 -7.83 -4.17 17.49
C ALA A 85 -9.34 -3.97 17.71
N HIS A 86 -10.13 -3.95 16.63
CA HIS A 86 -11.58 -3.83 16.69
C HIS A 86 -12.20 -5.02 17.44
N ASN A 87 -11.81 -6.24 17.11
CA ASN A 87 -12.30 -7.43 17.79
C ASN A 87 -11.93 -7.43 19.27
N TYR A 88 -10.70 -7.08 19.59
CA TYR A 88 -10.27 -6.99 20.99
C TYR A 88 -11.08 -5.93 21.75
N ALA A 89 -11.28 -4.75 21.17
CA ALA A 89 -12.04 -3.68 21.79
C ALA A 89 -13.51 -4.07 22.01
N LEU A 90 -14.14 -4.77 21.05
CA LEU A 90 -15.53 -5.22 21.19
C LEU A 90 -15.71 -6.23 22.33
N TYR A 91 -14.77 -7.17 22.47
CA TYR A 91 -14.93 -8.29 23.43
C TYR A 91 -14.26 -8.04 24.76
N ALA A 92 -13.35 -7.08 24.89
CA ALA A 92 -12.64 -6.76 26.12
C ALA A 92 -13.00 -5.39 26.71
N ASN A 93 -13.92 -4.65 26.11
CA ASN A 93 -14.24 -3.25 26.48
C ASN A 93 -15.29 -3.20 27.59
N GLU A 94 -15.00 -3.79 28.75
CA GLU A 94 -15.93 -3.84 29.88
C GLU A 94 -16.14 -2.46 30.54
N ASP A 95 -15.09 -1.60 30.51
CA ASP A 95 -15.07 -0.33 31.21
C ASP A 95 -15.09 0.90 30.28
N GLY A 96 -15.25 0.69 28.98
CA GLY A 96 -15.24 1.76 27.99
C GLY A 96 -13.85 2.25 27.60
N THR A 97 -12.80 1.59 28.02
CA THR A 97 -11.40 1.98 27.72
C THR A 97 -11.14 2.10 26.22
N TYR A 98 -11.80 1.30 25.39
CA TYR A 98 -11.58 1.23 23.94
C TYR A 98 -12.62 1.96 23.11
N ASP A 99 -13.52 2.75 23.74
CA ASP A 99 -14.59 3.44 23.02
C ASP A 99 -14.07 4.38 21.94
N ASP A 100 -13.00 5.13 22.22
CA ASP A 100 -12.39 6.05 21.26
C ASP A 100 -11.81 5.30 20.05
N LEU A 101 -11.19 4.15 20.29
CA LEU A 101 -10.67 3.31 19.21
C LEU A 101 -11.78 2.79 18.31
N LEU A 102 -12.88 2.31 18.90
CA LEU A 102 -14.04 1.83 18.14
C LEU A 102 -14.65 2.96 17.30
N ALA A 103 -14.79 4.15 17.89
CA ALA A 103 -15.30 5.32 17.17
C ALA A 103 -14.40 5.69 15.99
N TYR A 104 -13.09 5.68 16.18
CA TYR A 104 -12.12 5.95 15.12
C TYR A 104 -12.23 4.94 13.98
N ILE A 105 -12.28 3.67 14.29
CA ILE A 105 -12.38 2.59 13.29
C ILE A 105 -13.66 2.75 12.46
N ARG A 106 -14.79 3.02 13.09
CA ARG A 106 -16.07 3.21 12.41
C ARG A 106 -16.09 4.46 11.54
N ALA A 107 -15.59 5.60 12.09
CA ALA A 107 -15.57 6.88 11.37
C ALA A 107 -14.71 6.83 10.10
N ASN A 108 -13.66 6.02 10.11
CA ASN A 108 -12.73 5.90 8.98
C ASN A 108 -13.01 4.69 8.09
N LYS A 109 -14.07 3.94 8.37
CA LYS A 109 -14.49 2.77 7.59
C LYS A 109 -13.36 1.76 7.40
N LEU A 110 -12.62 1.49 8.47
CA LEU A 110 -11.47 0.58 8.43
C LEU A 110 -11.88 -0.90 8.47
N LEU A 111 -13.16 -1.16 8.68
CA LEU A 111 -13.74 -2.52 8.66
C LEU A 111 -15.00 -2.57 7.83
#